data_a33a8498e44355d046c325fbbe21af57
#
_entry.id   a33a8498e44355d046c325fbbe21af57
#
_cell.length_a   1.000
_cell.length_b   1.000
_cell.length_c   1.000
_cell.angle_alpha   90.00
_cell.angle_beta   90.00
_cell.angle_gamma   90.00
#
_symmetry.space_group_name_H-M   'P 1'
#
loop_
_entity.id
_entity.type
_entity.pdbx_description
1 polymer ?
#
loop_
_entity_poly.entity_id
_entity_poly.type
_entity_poly.pdbx_seq_one_letter_code
_entity_poly.pdbx_strand_id
1 'polypeptide(L)'
;MSLPQITVQLYSLRDALEVDFEGTIRKLAAIGFPCVEPAGFHGRKPAEVAKLLTDLNLTAPTAHCGLPLGDAKNEIIEIALELGHRYLITGVPPGGQDNYSTTDQVKAIAEQYCIAADNVAAHGLQVGYHNHDWDLVEFEAQPAYHTFLAHTPESVLWEADLFWVARAGIDPVGFLQEIAP
;
A
#
# COMPACT_ATOMS: atom_id res chain seq x y z
N MET A 1 -5.17 -22.71 -11.15
CA MET A 1 -4.84 -21.45 -10.48
C MET A 1 -5.23 -20.32 -11.43
N SER A 2 -6.00 -19.35 -10.97
CA SER A 2 -6.24 -18.11 -11.75
C SER A 2 -4.93 -17.30 -11.78
N LEU A 3 -4.64 -16.65 -12.90
CA LEU A 3 -3.54 -15.69 -12.95
C LEU A 3 -3.84 -14.51 -12.00
N PRO A 4 -2.82 -13.93 -11.36
CA PRO A 4 -2.99 -12.73 -10.56
C PRO A 4 -3.54 -11.58 -11.44
N GLN A 5 -4.38 -10.74 -10.87
CA GLN A 5 -4.89 -9.57 -11.57
C GLN A 5 -3.81 -8.50 -11.68
N ILE A 6 -3.70 -7.90 -12.86
CA ILE A 6 -2.80 -6.76 -13.09
C ILE A 6 -3.53 -5.50 -12.62
N THR A 7 -2.92 -4.76 -11.72
CA THR A 7 -3.43 -3.52 -11.16
C THR A 7 -2.49 -2.37 -11.51
N VAL A 8 -3.03 -1.20 -11.82
CA VAL A 8 -2.23 0.03 -12.03
C VAL A 8 -2.26 0.86 -10.77
N GLN A 9 -1.06 1.07 -10.18
CA GLN A 9 -0.91 2.02 -9.09
C GLN A 9 -0.99 3.44 -9.63
N LEU A 10 -2.00 4.19 -9.18
CA LEU A 10 -2.33 5.52 -9.70
C LEU A 10 -1.28 6.59 -9.37
N TYR A 11 -0.42 6.37 -8.38
CA TYR A 11 0.71 7.25 -8.11
C TYR A 11 1.65 7.38 -9.32
N SER A 12 1.80 6.32 -10.12
CA SER A 12 2.58 6.34 -11.35
C SER A 12 2.01 7.29 -12.42
N LEU A 13 0.75 7.66 -12.29
CA LEU A 13 0.02 8.55 -13.19
C LEU A 13 -0.38 9.87 -12.53
N ARG A 14 0.17 10.21 -11.37
CA ARG A 14 -0.21 11.36 -10.56
C ARG A 14 -0.29 12.68 -11.33
N ASP A 15 0.68 12.93 -12.23
CA ASP A 15 0.72 14.15 -13.01
C ASP A 15 -0.45 14.22 -14.02
N ALA A 16 -0.79 13.09 -14.66
CA ALA A 16 -1.93 13.02 -15.57
C ALA A 16 -3.27 13.10 -14.83
N LEU A 17 -3.35 12.49 -13.66
CA LEU A 17 -4.53 12.54 -12.78
C LEU A 17 -4.79 13.94 -12.23
N GLU A 18 -3.75 14.70 -11.93
CA GLU A 18 -3.85 16.09 -11.50
C GLU A 18 -4.47 16.97 -12.60
N VAL A 19 -4.11 16.72 -13.87
CA VAL A 19 -4.62 17.48 -15.03
C VAL A 19 -6.03 17.04 -15.41
N ASP A 20 -6.27 15.73 -15.54
CA ASP A 20 -7.55 15.15 -15.96
C ASP A 20 -7.75 13.77 -15.30
N PHE A 21 -8.30 13.78 -14.10
CA PHE A 21 -8.53 12.55 -13.34
C PHE A 21 -9.46 11.59 -14.08
N GLU A 22 -10.65 12.07 -14.43
CA GLU A 22 -11.68 11.22 -15.03
C GLU A 22 -11.24 10.67 -16.41
N GLY A 23 -10.68 11.51 -17.27
CA GLY A 23 -10.15 11.09 -18.56
C GLY A 23 -9.02 10.07 -18.45
N THR A 24 -8.15 10.22 -17.42
CA THR A 24 -7.07 9.26 -17.17
C THR A 24 -7.62 7.90 -16.72
N ILE A 25 -8.58 7.87 -15.79
CA ILE A 25 -9.23 6.61 -15.35
C ILE A 25 -9.98 5.95 -16.51
N ARG A 26 -10.70 6.72 -17.34
CA ARG A 26 -11.38 6.19 -18.54
C ARG A 26 -10.41 5.59 -19.56
N LYS A 27 -9.21 6.17 -19.72
CA LYS A 27 -8.16 5.60 -20.58
C LYS A 27 -7.66 4.26 -20.06
N LEU A 28 -7.48 4.11 -18.74
CA LEU A 28 -7.09 2.83 -18.13
C LEU A 28 -8.13 1.74 -18.40
N ALA A 29 -9.42 2.05 -18.21
CA ALA A 29 -10.50 1.14 -18.54
C ALA A 29 -10.52 0.77 -20.03
N ALA A 30 -10.33 1.75 -20.92
CA ALA A 30 -10.30 1.53 -22.38
C ALA A 30 -9.08 0.70 -22.84
N ILE A 31 -7.96 0.76 -22.15
CA ILE A 31 -6.79 -0.11 -22.39
C ILE A 31 -7.09 -1.56 -21.97
N GLY A 32 -8.02 -1.75 -21.03
CA GLY A 32 -8.43 -3.07 -20.56
C GLY A 32 -7.88 -3.47 -19.19
N PHE A 33 -7.39 -2.53 -18.39
CA PHE A 33 -7.03 -2.83 -17.00
C PHE A 33 -8.29 -3.14 -16.19
N PRO A 34 -8.33 -4.25 -15.43
CA PRO A 34 -9.47 -4.59 -14.59
C PRO A 34 -9.47 -3.86 -13.24
N CYS A 35 -8.30 -3.44 -12.79
CA CYS A 35 -8.09 -2.90 -11.45
C CYS A 35 -7.18 -1.67 -11.45
N VAL A 36 -7.41 -0.80 -10.48
CA VAL A 36 -6.52 0.31 -10.14
C VAL A 36 -6.21 0.30 -8.63
N GLU A 37 -5.10 0.89 -8.25
CA GLU A 37 -4.74 1.13 -6.87
C GLU A 37 -4.67 2.64 -6.63
N PRO A 38 -5.67 3.25 -5.99
CA PRO A 38 -5.66 4.66 -5.65
C PRO A 38 -4.50 5.01 -4.71
N ALA A 39 -3.93 6.21 -4.92
CA ALA A 39 -2.97 6.86 -4.05
C ALA A 39 -3.43 8.31 -3.83
N GLY A 40 -4.49 8.46 -3.04
CA GLY A 40 -5.23 9.70 -2.91
C GLY A 40 -6.29 9.89 -4.02
N PHE A 41 -7.07 10.98 -3.89
CA PHE A 41 -8.25 11.23 -4.74
C PHE A 41 -8.18 12.55 -5.52
N HIS A 42 -7.06 13.24 -5.51
CA HIS A 42 -6.84 14.50 -6.25
C HIS A 42 -7.98 15.52 -6.03
N GLY A 43 -8.36 15.74 -4.75
CA GLY A 43 -9.41 16.68 -4.36
C GLY A 43 -10.84 16.22 -4.59
N ARG A 44 -11.08 14.99 -5.06
CA ARG A 44 -12.41 14.40 -5.25
C ARG A 44 -12.89 13.70 -3.99
N LYS A 45 -14.20 13.59 -3.86
CA LYS A 45 -14.81 12.82 -2.78
C LYS A 45 -14.68 11.32 -3.08
N PRO A 46 -14.44 10.46 -2.07
CA PRO A 46 -14.40 9.01 -2.24
C PRO A 46 -15.60 8.44 -3.00
N ALA A 47 -16.81 8.89 -2.68
CA ALA A 47 -18.05 8.48 -3.36
C ALA A 47 -18.07 8.76 -4.87
N GLU A 48 -17.50 9.89 -5.29
CA GLU A 48 -17.40 10.24 -6.71
C GLU A 48 -16.43 9.30 -7.43
N VAL A 49 -15.32 8.95 -6.77
CA VAL A 49 -14.34 8.00 -7.30
C VAL A 49 -14.93 6.59 -7.34
N ALA A 50 -15.59 6.13 -6.28
CA ALA A 50 -16.27 4.84 -6.23
C ALA A 50 -17.27 4.68 -7.36
N LYS A 51 -18.09 5.73 -7.60
CA LYS A 51 -19.04 5.75 -8.70
C LYS A 51 -18.35 5.66 -10.05
N LEU A 52 -17.30 6.45 -10.29
CA LEU A 52 -16.56 6.43 -11.56
C LEU A 52 -15.96 5.05 -11.84
N LEU A 53 -15.34 4.42 -10.85
CA LEU A 53 -14.79 3.07 -10.98
C LEU A 53 -15.89 2.05 -11.33
N THR A 54 -17.02 2.10 -10.63
CA THR A 54 -18.18 1.25 -10.88
C THR A 54 -18.72 1.43 -12.30
N ASP A 55 -18.92 2.66 -12.75
CA ASP A 55 -19.41 2.99 -14.09
C ASP A 55 -18.49 2.45 -15.21
N LEU A 56 -17.20 2.28 -14.90
CA LEU A 56 -16.18 1.80 -15.83
C LEU A 56 -15.85 0.30 -15.66
N ASN A 57 -16.54 -0.42 -14.76
CA ASN A 57 -16.24 -1.79 -14.38
C ASN A 57 -14.80 -2.00 -13.91
N LEU A 58 -14.23 -0.99 -13.27
CA LEU A 58 -12.95 -1.07 -12.60
C LEU A 58 -13.15 -1.43 -11.12
N THR A 59 -12.23 -2.18 -10.55
CA THR A 59 -12.15 -2.43 -9.09
C THR A 59 -10.91 -1.81 -8.50
N ALA A 60 -10.92 -1.58 -7.20
CA ALA A 60 -9.77 -1.05 -6.46
C ALA A 60 -9.53 -1.92 -5.20
N PRO A 61 -9.00 -3.14 -5.36
CA PRO A 61 -8.79 -4.04 -4.22
C PRO A 61 -7.74 -3.56 -3.23
N THR A 62 -6.81 -2.74 -3.68
CA THR A 62 -5.74 -2.12 -2.88
C THR A 62 -5.82 -0.61 -2.95
N ALA A 63 -5.30 0.08 -1.95
CA ALA A 63 -5.11 1.53 -1.97
C ALA A 63 -3.91 1.94 -1.14
N HIS A 64 -3.12 2.89 -1.64
CA HIS A 64 -2.13 3.59 -0.83
C HIS A 64 -2.81 4.64 0.03
N CYS A 65 -2.74 4.49 1.34
CA CYS A 65 -3.34 5.39 2.31
C CYS A 65 -2.53 5.44 3.61
N GLY A 66 -2.94 6.28 4.56
CA GLY A 66 -2.37 6.25 5.91
C GLY A 66 -2.79 4.99 6.68
N LEU A 67 -2.03 4.64 7.72
CA LEU A 67 -2.43 3.58 8.64
C LEU A 67 -3.72 3.97 9.38
N PRO A 68 -4.67 3.04 9.55
CA PRO A 68 -5.92 3.26 10.27
C PRO A 68 -5.69 3.33 11.80
N LEU A 69 -5.12 4.45 12.25
CA LEU A 69 -4.75 4.72 13.63
C LEU A 69 -5.39 6.03 14.12
N GLY A 70 -5.52 6.16 15.45
CA GLY A 70 -5.98 7.38 16.09
C GLY A 70 -7.32 7.88 15.53
N ASP A 71 -7.43 9.20 15.34
CA ASP A 71 -8.66 9.85 14.89
C ASP A 71 -9.01 9.56 13.43
N ALA A 72 -8.01 9.28 12.58
CA ALA A 72 -8.21 8.97 11.17
C ALA A 72 -8.73 7.55 10.92
N LYS A 73 -8.68 6.66 11.91
CA LYS A 73 -9.02 5.25 11.77
C LYS A 73 -10.38 5.02 11.09
N ASN A 74 -11.41 5.63 11.63
CA ASN A 74 -12.78 5.37 11.16
C ASN A 74 -13.00 5.89 9.74
N GLU A 75 -12.47 7.07 9.42
CA GLU A 75 -12.55 7.64 8.08
C GLU A 75 -11.85 6.74 7.03
N ILE A 76 -10.65 6.23 7.35
CA ILE A 76 -9.92 5.33 6.46
C ILE A 76 -10.71 4.04 6.22
N ILE A 77 -11.30 3.47 7.27
CA ILE A 77 -12.11 2.25 7.16
C ILE A 77 -13.38 2.51 6.32
N GLU A 78 -14.09 3.60 6.56
CA GLU A 78 -15.29 3.97 5.80
C GLU A 78 -14.99 4.15 4.31
N ILE A 79 -13.91 4.85 3.97
CA ILE A 79 -13.45 5.02 2.59
C ILE A 79 -13.10 3.66 1.96
N ALA A 80 -12.40 2.81 2.70
CA ALA A 80 -12.03 1.48 2.21
C ALA A 80 -13.26 0.63 1.86
N LEU A 81 -14.26 0.63 2.72
CA LEU A 81 -15.50 -0.10 2.50
C LEU A 81 -16.30 0.50 1.34
N GLU A 82 -16.35 1.81 1.19
CA GLU A 82 -17.05 2.49 0.10
C GLU A 82 -16.44 2.17 -1.29
N LEU A 83 -15.10 2.12 -1.39
CA LEU A 83 -14.40 1.81 -2.63
C LEU A 83 -14.19 0.30 -2.86
N GLY A 84 -14.53 -0.55 -1.88
CA GLY A 84 -14.35 -1.99 -1.97
C GLY A 84 -12.89 -2.43 -1.83
N HIS A 85 -12.05 -1.64 -1.14
CA HIS A 85 -10.68 -2.05 -0.84
C HIS A 85 -10.68 -3.26 0.10
N ARG A 86 -9.65 -4.08 -0.01
CA ARG A 86 -9.33 -5.18 0.90
C ARG A 86 -8.00 -4.97 1.60
N TYR A 87 -7.09 -4.27 0.93
CA TYR A 87 -5.72 -4.07 1.38
C TYR A 87 -5.42 -2.58 1.45
N LEU A 88 -5.01 -2.14 2.62
CA LEU A 88 -4.64 -0.76 2.93
C LEU A 88 -3.13 -0.69 3.04
N ILE A 89 -2.49 -0.16 2.02
CA ILE A 89 -1.04 -0.14 1.89
C ILE A 89 -0.50 1.21 2.31
N THR A 90 0.58 1.22 3.07
CA THR A 90 1.25 2.45 3.48
C THR A 90 2.69 2.44 2.99
N GLY A 91 3.05 3.38 2.13
CA GLY A 91 4.38 3.49 1.54
C GLY A 91 5.34 4.40 2.34
N VAL A 92 4.85 5.10 3.37
CA VAL A 92 5.68 5.94 4.25
C VAL A 92 5.32 5.61 5.69
N PRO A 93 6.29 5.26 6.54
CA PRO A 93 6.00 4.89 7.92
C PRO A 93 5.41 6.07 8.70
N PRO A 94 4.65 5.79 9.77
CA PRO A 94 4.18 6.83 10.68
C PRO A 94 5.32 7.74 11.18
N GLY A 95 5.12 9.05 11.06
CA GLY A 95 6.15 10.03 11.42
C GLY A 95 7.19 10.31 10.32
N GLY A 96 7.06 9.67 9.16
CA GLY A 96 7.91 9.91 7.99
C GLY A 96 9.11 8.97 7.89
N GLN A 97 9.82 9.10 6.79
CA GLN A 97 10.99 8.30 6.43
C GLN A 97 12.09 8.30 7.51
N ASP A 98 12.31 9.44 8.16
CA ASP A 98 13.37 9.59 9.18
C ASP A 98 13.14 8.70 10.42
N ASN A 99 11.91 8.25 10.65
CA ASN A 99 11.58 7.31 11.71
C ASN A 99 11.95 5.85 11.37
N TYR A 100 12.49 5.59 10.20
CA TYR A 100 12.99 4.27 9.81
C TYR A 100 14.53 4.28 9.78
N SER A 101 15.17 4.63 10.90
CA SER A 101 16.61 4.91 10.96
C SER A 101 17.37 4.10 12.03
N THR A 102 16.67 3.36 12.89
CA THR A 102 17.24 2.47 13.91
C THR A 102 16.39 1.23 14.11
N THR A 103 16.99 0.16 14.62
CA THR A 103 16.27 -1.09 14.98
C THR A 103 15.07 -0.83 15.90
N ASP A 104 15.20 0.04 16.90
CA ASP A 104 14.11 0.33 17.84
C ASP A 104 12.98 1.14 17.18
N GLN A 105 13.30 2.03 16.26
CA GLN A 105 12.28 2.73 15.47
C GLN A 105 11.51 1.78 14.55
N VAL A 106 12.20 0.83 13.90
CA VAL A 106 11.55 -0.19 13.07
C VAL A 106 10.60 -1.05 13.89
N LYS A 107 10.99 -1.46 15.11
CA LYS A 107 10.10 -2.19 16.04
C LYS A 107 8.87 -1.36 16.43
N ALA A 108 9.08 -0.08 16.75
CA ALA A 108 7.97 0.82 17.09
C ALA A 108 7.00 1.03 15.91
N ILE A 109 7.50 1.07 14.68
CA ILE A 109 6.67 1.10 13.47
C ILE A 109 5.91 -0.22 13.33
N ALA A 110 6.57 -1.37 13.47
CA ALA A 110 5.93 -2.68 13.41
C ALA A 110 4.78 -2.80 14.41
N GLU A 111 4.95 -2.31 15.64
CA GLU A 111 3.88 -2.27 16.65
C GLU A 111 2.66 -1.46 16.16
N GLN A 112 2.88 -0.32 15.49
CA GLN A 112 1.77 0.46 14.93
C GLN A 112 1.03 -0.29 13.83
N TYR A 113 1.73 -1.09 13.01
CA TYR A 113 1.08 -1.98 12.03
C TYR A 113 0.29 -3.09 12.69
N CYS A 114 0.75 -3.66 13.80
CA CYS A 114 -0.03 -4.62 14.58
C CYS A 114 -1.34 -4.00 15.09
N ILE A 115 -1.27 -2.79 15.67
CA ILE A 115 -2.46 -2.06 16.14
C ILE A 115 -3.40 -1.75 14.97
N ALA A 116 -2.86 -1.32 13.82
CA ALA A 116 -3.65 -1.04 12.63
C ALA A 116 -4.34 -2.30 12.08
N ALA A 117 -3.64 -3.44 12.07
CA ALA A 117 -4.20 -4.72 11.64
C ALA A 117 -5.39 -5.14 12.53
N ASP A 118 -5.25 -5.00 13.86
CA ASP A 118 -6.34 -5.28 14.81
C ASP A 118 -7.54 -4.36 14.57
N ASN A 119 -7.28 -3.07 14.29
CA ASN A 119 -8.33 -2.09 14.04
C ASN A 119 -9.20 -2.42 12.81
N VAL A 120 -8.64 -3.05 11.80
CA VAL A 120 -9.34 -3.34 10.53
C VAL A 120 -9.87 -4.76 10.42
N ALA A 121 -9.42 -5.68 11.26
CA ALA A 121 -9.73 -7.11 11.17
C ALA A 121 -11.25 -7.41 11.15
N ALA A 122 -12.02 -6.74 12.01
CA ALA A 122 -13.48 -6.91 12.10
C ALA A 122 -14.23 -6.47 10.82
N HIS A 123 -13.57 -5.69 9.95
CA HIS A 123 -14.12 -5.21 8.69
C HIS A 123 -13.70 -6.06 7.49
N GLY A 124 -12.92 -7.13 7.71
CA GLY A 124 -12.38 -7.98 6.64
C GLY A 124 -11.29 -7.30 5.81
N LEU A 125 -10.68 -6.24 6.34
CA LEU A 125 -9.57 -5.51 5.73
C LEU A 125 -8.23 -6.01 6.28
N GLN A 126 -7.17 -5.80 5.51
CA GLN A 126 -5.78 -6.03 5.94
C GLN A 126 -4.94 -4.78 5.68
N VAL A 127 -3.93 -4.58 6.49
CA VAL A 127 -2.92 -3.53 6.28
C VAL A 127 -1.66 -4.12 5.70
N GLY A 128 -0.90 -3.31 4.95
CA GLY A 128 0.38 -3.72 4.39
C GLY A 128 1.37 -2.57 4.30
N TYR A 129 2.65 -2.94 4.19
CA TYR A 129 3.76 -2.03 4.01
C TYR A 129 4.32 -2.14 2.60
N HIS A 130 4.52 -1.01 1.93
CA HIS A 130 5.17 -0.89 0.63
C HIS A 130 6.59 -0.33 0.82
N ASN A 131 7.58 -1.08 0.38
CA ASN A 131 8.97 -0.71 0.57
C ASN A 131 9.49 0.31 -0.44
N HIS A 132 10.48 1.08 0.04
CA HIS A 132 11.38 1.89 -0.77
C HIS A 132 12.83 1.46 -0.53
N ASP A 133 13.80 2.17 -1.09
CA ASP A 133 15.23 1.87 -0.91
C ASP A 133 15.72 2.15 0.53
N TRP A 134 15.15 3.15 1.22
CA TRP A 134 15.51 3.46 2.61
C TRP A 134 15.06 2.42 3.63
N ASP A 135 14.08 1.58 3.31
CA ASP A 135 13.58 0.52 4.18
C ASP A 135 14.45 -0.74 4.13
N LEU A 136 15.32 -0.81 3.10
CA LEU A 136 16.15 -1.97 2.79
C LEU A 136 17.59 -1.81 3.30
N VAL A 137 17.83 -0.82 4.16
CA VAL A 137 19.12 -0.59 4.81
C VAL A 137 19.36 -1.59 5.94
N GLU A 138 20.63 -1.70 6.34
CA GLU A 138 21.00 -2.55 7.47
C GLU A 138 21.20 -1.71 8.73
N PHE A 139 20.69 -2.21 9.85
CA PHE A 139 21.00 -1.75 11.19
C PHE A 139 21.56 -2.91 12.01
N GLU A 140 22.67 -2.70 12.70
CA GLU A 140 23.30 -3.71 13.57
C GLU A 140 23.59 -5.04 12.83
N ALA A 141 24.01 -4.94 11.56
CA ALA A 141 24.29 -6.08 10.66
C ALA A 141 23.06 -6.96 10.33
N GLN A 142 21.85 -6.40 10.43
CA GLN A 142 20.61 -7.05 10.02
C GLN A 142 19.79 -6.11 9.13
N PRO A 143 19.23 -6.59 7.98
CA PRO A 143 18.33 -5.81 7.18
C PRO A 143 17.12 -5.33 7.97
N ALA A 144 16.76 -4.05 7.83
CA ALA A 144 15.69 -3.44 8.61
C ALA A 144 14.33 -4.11 8.37
N TYR A 145 14.05 -4.55 7.13
CA TYR A 145 12.82 -5.26 6.81
C TYR A 145 12.70 -6.62 7.53
N HIS A 146 13.81 -7.31 7.85
CA HIS A 146 13.77 -8.51 8.70
C HIS A 146 13.25 -8.19 10.10
N THR A 147 13.71 -7.07 10.67
CA THR A 147 13.20 -6.61 11.97
C THR A 147 11.71 -6.32 11.90
N PHE A 148 11.25 -5.65 10.85
CA PHE A 148 9.82 -5.37 10.65
C PHE A 148 9.01 -6.66 10.53
N LEU A 149 9.38 -7.56 9.64
CA LEU A 149 8.68 -8.84 9.42
C LEU A 149 8.67 -9.72 10.67
N ALA A 150 9.77 -9.74 11.44
CA ALA A 150 9.85 -10.52 12.68
C ALA A 150 8.96 -9.97 13.82
N HIS A 151 8.51 -8.69 13.71
CA HIS A 151 7.69 -8.02 14.74
C HIS A 151 6.27 -7.73 14.27
N THR A 152 5.88 -8.22 13.08
CA THR A 152 4.51 -8.11 12.57
C THR A 152 3.90 -9.50 12.37
N PRO A 153 2.58 -9.67 12.57
CA PRO A 153 1.90 -10.94 12.28
C PRO A 153 1.75 -11.13 10.76
N GLU A 154 1.49 -12.36 10.33
CA GLU A 154 1.22 -12.70 8.91
C GLU A 154 0.02 -11.93 8.30
N SER A 155 -0.85 -11.37 9.13
CA SER A 155 -1.96 -10.52 8.69
C SER A 155 -1.53 -9.14 8.21
N VAL A 156 -0.31 -8.71 8.54
CA VAL A 156 0.32 -7.51 7.98
C VAL A 156 1.07 -7.92 6.72
N LEU A 157 0.65 -7.37 5.59
CA LEU A 157 1.18 -7.73 4.29
C LEU A 157 2.45 -6.93 3.96
N TRP A 158 3.24 -7.48 3.04
CA TRP A 158 4.35 -6.77 2.42
C TRP A 158 4.07 -6.61 0.92
N GLU A 159 3.90 -5.37 0.47
CA GLU A 159 3.83 -5.04 -0.94
C GLU A 159 5.24 -4.77 -1.47
N ALA A 160 5.85 -5.78 -2.08
CA ALA A 160 7.22 -5.70 -2.55
C ALA A 160 7.34 -4.85 -3.82
N ASP A 161 7.92 -3.66 -3.70
CA ASP A 161 8.33 -2.86 -4.86
C ASP A 161 9.74 -3.25 -5.30
N LEU A 162 9.80 -4.04 -6.38
CA LEU A 162 11.05 -4.60 -6.89
C LEU A 162 11.95 -3.57 -7.58
N PHE A 163 11.41 -2.43 -8.00
CA PHE A 163 12.21 -1.32 -8.49
C PHE A 163 13.08 -0.76 -7.36
N TRP A 164 12.49 -0.53 -6.18
CA TRP A 164 13.22 -0.04 -5.02
C TRP A 164 14.21 -1.07 -4.48
N VAL A 165 13.85 -2.36 -4.52
CA VAL A 165 14.77 -3.45 -4.16
C VAL A 165 16.01 -3.42 -5.06
N ALA A 166 15.83 -3.36 -6.39
CA ALA A 166 16.93 -3.26 -7.33
C ALA A 166 17.75 -1.97 -7.14
N ARG A 167 17.08 -0.85 -6.85
CA ARG A 167 17.74 0.44 -6.58
C ARG A 167 18.61 0.40 -5.32
N ALA A 168 18.18 -0.34 -4.30
CA ALA A 168 18.97 -0.58 -3.09
C ALA A 168 20.17 -1.53 -3.32
N GLY A 169 20.33 -2.07 -4.54
CA GLY A 169 21.43 -3.00 -4.88
C GLY A 169 21.18 -4.44 -4.47
N ILE A 170 19.95 -4.79 -4.09
CA ILE A 170 19.54 -6.15 -3.71
C ILE A 170 18.99 -6.87 -4.95
N ASP A 171 19.29 -8.18 -5.06
CA ASP A 171 18.69 -9.02 -6.12
C ASP A 171 17.18 -9.20 -5.90
N PRO A 172 16.30 -8.70 -6.81
CA PRO A 172 14.85 -8.78 -6.62
C PRO A 172 14.32 -10.22 -6.56
N VAL A 173 14.97 -11.17 -7.24
CA VAL A 173 14.54 -12.57 -7.23
C VAL A 173 14.86 -13.21 -5.89
N GLY A 174 16.10 -12.99 -5.40
CA GLY A 174 16.51 -13.46 -4.08
C GLY A 174 15.63 -12.86 -2.97
N PHE A 175 15.35 -11.55 -3.05
CA PHE A 175 14.46 -10.88 -2.10
C PHE A 175 13.05 -11.50 -2.08
N LEU A 176 12.44 -11.75 -3.24
CA LEU A 176 11.11 -12.38 -3.29
C LEU A 176 11.12 -13.80 -2.71
N GLN A 177 12.19 -14.58 -2.95
CA GLN A 177 12.32 -15.93 -2.41
C GLN A 177 12.45 -15.92 -0.89
N GLU A 178 13.05 -14.86 -0.33
CA GLU A 178 13.26 -14.69 1.10
C GLU A 178 11.99 -14.26 1.84
N ILE A 179 11.23 -13.31 1.27
CA ILE A 179 10.01 -12.79 1.92
C ILE A 179 8.75 -13.59 1.58
N ALA A 180 8.81 -14.50 0.60
CA ALA A 180 7.66 -15.33 0.25
C ALA A 180 7.31 -16.27 1.42
N PRO A 181 6.00 -16.45 1.73
CA PRO A 181 5.53 -17.35 2.78
C PRO A 181 5.75 -18.82 2.41
#